data_5132ff1cfc6f7698fd256470cce76d1e
#
_entry.id   5132ff1cfc6f7698fd256470cce76d1e
#
_cell.length_a   1.000
_cell.length_b   1.000
_cell.length_c   1.000
_cell.angle_alpha   90.00
_cell.angle_beta   90.00
_cell.angle_gamma   90.00
#
_symmetry.space_group_name_H-M   'P 1'
#
loop_
_entity.id
_entity.type
_entity.pdbx_description
1 polymer ?
#
loop_
_entity_poly.entity_id
_entity_poly.type
_entity_poly.pdbx_seq_one_letter_code
_entity_poly.pdbx_strand_id
1 'polypeptide(L)'
;MGKILIIFFITFFYNSVYGLENKIIIASTTSTYDTGLMDVINNKFNEKFNIQVQVLALGTGQAIRAAVDGNAELLLVHHTPSELEFMNKGYGEIRYNLMYNDFVLVGPINDTKECTSVLSKFHNIYNEKKIFITRGDDSGTHKKELELWKKIGLLPNDSDNWYLNVGQGMGMTLLIANEKKTYTLSDRSSWISFNKRDNLRVVCENDPPLFNQYGIILVSSELNNKLNVEDAKTYINWLISDEAKKIINSFKKRGEQLFFYNHH
;
A
#
# COMPACT_ATOMS: atom_id res chain seq x y z
N MET A 1 -73.08 -12.61 40.79
CA MET A 1 -71.76 -13.21 40.93
C MET A 1 -71.00 -13.01 39.60
N GLY A 2 -70.21 -11.92 39.50
CA GLY A 2 -69.44 -11.62 38.28
C GLY A 2 -68.04 -12.27 38.36
N LYS A 3 -67.72 -13.06 37.40
CA LYS A 3 -66.38 -13.66 37.25
C LYS A 3 -65.44 -12.63 36.57
N ILE A 4 -64.44 -12.16 37.29
CA ILE A 4 -63.38 -11.30 36.73
C ILE A 4 -62.35 -12.22 36.07
N LEU A 5 -62.19 -12.07 34.74
CA LEU A 5 -61.19 -12.73 33.96
C LEU A 5 -59.89 -11.88 33.96
N ILE A 6 -58.86 -12.34 34.66
CA ILE A 6 -57.55 -11.66 34.66
C ILE A 6 -56.75 -12.24 33.48
N ILE A 7 -56.55 -11.42 32.44
CA ILE A 7 -55.70 -11.72 31.30
C ILE A 7 -54.27 -11.29 31.66
N PHE A 8 -53.37 -12.26 31.82
CA PHE A 8 -51.94 -12.03 32.02
C PHE A 8 -51.30 -11.74 30.62
N PHE A 9 -50.91 -10.50 30.40
CA PHE A 9 -50.10 -10.15 29.21
C PHE A 9 -48.62 -10.49 29.53
N ILE A 10 -48.12 -11.58 28.95
CA ILE A 10 -46.71 -11.90 28.96
C ILE A 10 -46.04 -11.10 27.85
N THR A 11 -45.41 -9.99 28.21
CA THR A 11 -44.55 -9.23 27.27
C THR A 11 -43.22 -9.93 27.12
N PHE A 12 -43.02 -10.58 25.97
CA PHE A 12 -41.71 -11.08 25.57
C PHE A 12 -40.83 -9.89 25.22
N PHE A 13 -39.91 -9.51 26.11
CA PHE A 13 -38.80 -8.62 25.78
C PHE A 13 -37.83 -9.40 24.88
N TYR A 14 -37.90 -9.16 23.58
CA TYR A 14 -36.81 -9.49 22.66
C TYR A 14 -35.65 -8.56 23.01
N ASN A 15 -34.72 -9.03 23.84
CA ASN A 15 -33.38 -8.43 23.93
C ASN A 15 -32.70 -8.70 22.58
N SER A 16 -32.76 -7.75 21.66
CA SER A 16 -31.84 -7.67 20.54
C SER A 16 -30.46 -7.45 21.14
N VAL A 17 -29.73 -8.52 21.36
CA VAL A 17 -28.28 -8.43 21.57
C VAL A 17 -27.73 -7.87 20.28
N TYR A 18 -27.55 -6.55 20.22
CA TYR A 18 -26.66 -5.94 19.23
C TYR A 18 -25.29 -6.52 19.58
N GLY A 19 -24.90 -7.58 18.89
CA GLY A 19 -23.52 -8.03 18.90
C GLY A 19 -22.68 -6.83 18.53
N LEU A 20 -21.73 -6.44 19.36
CA LEU A 20 -20.66 -5.54 18.96
C LEU A 20 -20.10 -6.13 17.67
N GLU A 21 -20.25 -5.42 16.55
CA GLU A 21 -19.64 -5.85 15.29
C GLU A 21 -18.15 -5.97 15.55
N ASN A 22 -17.65 -7.21 15.49
CA ASN A 22 -16.21 -7.47 15.60
C ASN A 22 -15.55 -6.77 14.44
N LYS A 23 -14.79 -5.71 14.76
CA LYS A 23 -14.20 -4.83 13.76
C LYS A 23 -12.76 -4.54 14.12
N ILE A 24 -11.91 -4.55 13.09
CA ILE A 24 -10.52 -4.08 13.18
C ILE A 24 -10.26 -3.01 12.11
N ILE A 25 -9.29 -2.15 12.37
CA ILE A 25 -8.88 -1.08 11.49
C ILE A 25 -7.44 -1.32 11.03
N ILE A 26 -7.23 -1.22 9.72
CA ILE A 26 -5.89 -1.29 9.10
C ILE A 26 -5.54 0.09 8.56
N ALA A 27 -4.48 0.72 9.07
CA ALA A 27 -3.89 1.88 8.44
C ALA A 27 -3.01 1.42 7.25
N SER A 28 -3.29 1.90 6.05
CA SER A 28 -2.58 1.51 4.84
C SER A 28 -2.41 2.69 3.88
N THR A 29 -1.73 2.46 2.75
CA THR A 29 -1.52 3.51 1.77
C THR A 29 -2.66 3.56 0.74
N THR A 30 -2.95 4.78 0.25
CA THR A 30 -3.94 5.00 -0.82
C THR A 30 -3.60 4.18 -2.05
N SER A 31 -2.31 4.12 -2.42
CA SER A 31 -1.86 3.34 -3.58
C SER A 31 -2.12 1.84 -3.42
N THR A 32 -1.99 1.30 -2.20
CA THR A 32 -2.32 -0.11 -1.91
C THR A 32 -3.83 -0.33 -2.01
N TYR A 33 -4.62 0.55 -1.39
CA TYR A 33 -6.07 0.46 -1.39
C TYR A 33 -6.66 0.54 -2.82
N ASP A 34 -6.19 1.48 -3.63
CA ASP A 34 -6.67 1.72 -5.00
C ASP A 34 -6.39 0.55 -5.96
N THR A 35 -5.55 -0.41 -5.57
CA THR A 35 -5.39 -1.65 -6.35
C THR A 35 -6.64 -2.51 -6.34
N GLY A 36 -7.41 -2.48 -5.25
CA GLY A 36 -8.54 -3.37 -4.96
C GLY A 36 -8.16 -4.68 -4.27
N LEU A 37 -6.86 -4.94 -4.02
CA LEU A 37 -6.42 -6.18 -3.34
C LEU A 37 -6.99 -6.25 -1.93
N MET A 38 -6.98 -5.13 -1.18
CA MET A 38 -7.47 -5.10 0.20
C MET A 38 -8.94 -5.49 0.29
N ASP A 39 -9.78 -5.07 -0.65
CA ASP A 39 -11.20 -5.45 -0.67
C ASP A 39 -11.37 -6.96 -0.85
N VAL A 40 -10.59 -7.56 -1.75
CA VAL A 40 -10.63 -9.02 -1.98
C VAL A 40 -10.20 -9.79 -0.72
N ILE A 41 -9.09 -9.38 -0.09
CA ILE A 41 -8.57 -10.01 1.12
C ILE A 41 -9.56 -9.86 2.28
N ASN A 42 -10.02 -8.63 2.54
CA ASN A 42 -10.86 -8.32 3.68
C ASN A 42 -12.23 -8.97 3.60
N ASN A 43 -12.82 -9.05 2.38
CA ASN A 43 -14.07 -9.75 2.17
C ASN A 43 -13.93 -11.25 2.46
N LYS A 44 -12.85 -11.89 2.00
CA LYS A 44 -12.59 -13.30 2.27
C LYS A 44 -12.36 -13.58 3.76
N PHE A 45 -11.65 -12.69 4.44
CA PHE A 45 -11.48 -12.78 5.87
C PHE A 45 -12.81 -12.64 6.62
N ASN A 46 -13.62 -11.63 6.27
CA ASN A 46 -14.92 -11.42 6.88
C ASN A 46 -15.88 -12.59 6.64
N GLU A 47 -15.92 -13.16 5.43
CA GLU A 47 -16.70 -14.36 5.11
C GLU A 47 -16.35 -15.54 6.05
N LYS A 48 -15.09 -15.66 6.43
CA LYS A 48 -14.59 -16.79 7.22
C LYS A 48 -14.71 -16.60 8.73
N PHE A 49 -14.41 -15.40 9.22
CA PHE A 49 -14.27 -15.13 10.65
C PHE A 49 -15.38 -14.25 11.23
N ASN A 50 -16.24 -13.68 10.38
CA ASN A 50 -17.27 -12.71 10.77
C ASN A 50 -16.69 -11.51 11.55
N ILE A 51 -15.50 -11.03 11.10
CA ILE A 51 -14.81 -9.85 11.60
C ILE A 51 -14.70 -8.85 10.47
N GLN A 52 -15.25 -7.65 10.65
CA GLN A 52 -15.15 -6.58 9.68
C GLN A 52 -13.74 -5.95 9.69
N VAL A 53 -13.23 -5.62 8.50
CA VAL A 53 -11.94 -4.97 8.35
C VAL A 53 -12.14 -3.63 7.65
N GLN A 54 -11.93 -2.54 8.36
CA GLN A 54 -11.94 -1.20 7.82
C GLN A 54 -10.53 -0.76 7.43
N VAL A 55 -10.37 -0.15 6.27
CA VAL A 55 -9.08 0.38 5.81
C VAL A 55 -9.07 1.91 5.92
N LEU A 56 -8.07 2.45 6.61
CA LEU A 56 -7.71 3.87 6.55
C LEU A 56 -6.67 4.05 5.45
N ALA A 57 -7.13 4.44 4.26
CA ALA A 57 -6.28 4.66 3.09
C ALA A 57 -5.67 6.08 3.14
N LEU A 58 -4.38 6.17 3.48
CA LEU A 58 -3.68 7.41 3.80
C LEU A 58 -2.35 7.49 3.02
N GLY A 59 -1.59 8.58 3.16
CA GLY A 59 -0.18 8.59 2.80
C GLY A 59 0.65 7.81 3.83
N THR A 60 1.81 7.22 3.42
CA THR A 60 2.64 6.39 4.32
C THR A 60 2.90 7.01 5.69
N GLY A 61 3.31 8.29 5.73
CA GLY A 61 3.55 8.99 6.99
C GLY A 61 2.29 9.22 7.83
N GLN A 62 1.14 9.41 7.18
CA GLN A 62 -0.16 9.58 7.86
C GLN A 62 -0.67 8.22 8.39
N ALA A 63 -0.49 7.13 7.64
CA ALA A 63 -0.83 5.78 8.09
C ALA A 63 -0.03 5.40 9.34
N ILE A 64 1.28 5.69 9.36
CA ILE A 64 2.14 5.48 10.52
C ILE A 64 1.67 6.33 11.71
N ARG A 65 1.34 7.62 11.50
CA ARG A 65 0.81 8.47 12.58
C ARG A 65 -0.51 7.94 13.13
N ALA A 66 -1.44 7.53 12.27
CA ALA A 66 -2.71 6.94 12.71
C ALA A 66 -2.50 5.71 13.60
N ALA A 67 -1.51 4.87 13.26
CA ALA A 67 -1.14 3.72 14.08
C ALA A 67 -0.49 4.14 15.42
N VAL A 68 0.42 5.14 15.42
CA VAL A 68 1.02 5.69 16.66
C VAL A 68 -0.03 6.29 17.57
N ASP A 69 -1.03 6.97 17.02
CA ASP A 69 -2.14 7.56 17.78
C ASP A 69 -3.15 6.49 18.30
N GLY A 70 -2.91 5.20 18.02
CA GLY A 70 -3.77 4.10 18.44
C GLY A 70 -5.13 4.08 17.73
N ASN A 71 -5.20 4.60 16.50
CA ASN A 71 -6.41 4.64 15.67
C ASN A 71 -6.52 3.45 14.70
N ALA A 72 -5.61 2.49 14.78
CA ALA A 72 -5.63 1.27 13.97
C ALA A 72 -4.95 0.13 14.73
N GLU A 73 -5.48 -1.07 14.63
CA GLU A 73 -4.89 -2.30 15.16
C GLU A 73 -3.72 -2.79 14.32
N LEU A 74 -3.76 -2.48 13.02
CA LEU A 74 -2.79 -2.98 12.06
C LEU A 74 -2.24 -1.85 11.19
N LEU A 75 -0.96 -1.95 10.83
CA LEU A 75 -0.30 -1.08 9.87
C LEU A 75 0.21 -1.92 8.69
N LEU A 76 -0.30 -1.68 7.48
CA LEU A 76 0.12 -2.32 6.24
C LEU A 76 0.68 -1.28 5.28
N VAL A 77 1.99 -1.16 5.23
CA VAL A 77 2.70 -0.17 4.41
C VAL A 77 3.88 -0.80 3.68
N HIS A 78 4.59 -0.02 2.86
CA HIS A 78 5.67 -0.49 2.00
C HIS A 78 6.89 0.44 2.03
N HIS A 79 7.29 0.89 3.23
CA HIS A 79 8.53 1.64 3.43
C HIS A 79 9.29 1.05 4.62
N THR A 80 10.05 0.00 4.35
CA THR A 80 10.77 -0.81 5.36
C THR A 80 11.55 0.03 6.39
N PRO A 81 12.27 1.12 6.01
CA PRO A 81 12.95 1.94 7.02
C PRO A 81 12.00 2.55 8.07
N SER A 82 10.85 3.09 7.64
CA SER A 82 9.85 3.65 8.56
C SER A 82 9.15 2.57 9.39
N GLU A 83 8.94 1.38 8.83
CA GLU A 83 8.37 0.23 9.54
C GLU A 83 9.32 -0.22 10.67
N LEU A 84 10.61 -0.34 10.37
CA LEU A 84 11.62 -0.70 11.38
C LEU A 84 11.78 0.38 12.46
N GLU A 85 11.70 1.66 12.09
CA GLU A 85 11.70 2.76 13.06
C GLU A 85 10.47 2.67 13.99
N PHE A 86 9.29 2.37 13.43
CA PHE A 86 8.06 2.15 14.20
C PHE A 86 8.23 1.00 15.21
N MET A 87 8.81 -0.12 14.78
CA MET A 87 9.10 -1.26 15.66
C MET A 87 10.12 -0.89 16.74
N ASN A 88 11.22 -0.23 16.39
CA ASN A 88 12.28 0.16 17.32
C ASN A 88 11.82 1.14 18.40
N LYS A 89 10.76 1.93 18.13
CA LYS A 89 10.12 2.81 19.12
C LYS A 89 9.10 2.09 20.01
N GLY A 90 8.91 0.78 19.85
CA GLY A 90 7.96 -0.01 20.63
C GLY A 90 6.50 0.21 20.24
N TYR A 91 6.23 0.83 19.09
CA TYR A 91 4.87 1.08 18.63
C TYR A 91 4.20 -0.16 17.98
N GLY A 92 4.98 -1.16 17.61
CA GLY A 92 4.52 -2.43 17.07
C GLY A 92 4.98 -3.63 17.89
N GLU A 93 4.14 -4.67 17.98
CA GLU A 93 4.47 -5.92 18.67
C GLU A 93 5.13 -6.93 17.72
N ILE A 94 4.57 -7.07 16.52
CA ILE A 94 4.99 -8.05 15.52
C ILE A 94 5.03 -7.39 14.15
N ARG A 95 6.06 -7.69 13.35
CA ARG A 95 6.17 -7.31 11.96
C ARG A 95 6.51 -8.50 11.07
N TYR A 96 5.76 -8.69 9.99
CA TYR A 96 6.08 -9.66 8.95
C TYR A 96 6.27 -9.00 7.59
N ASN A 97 7.21 -9.51 6.79
CA ASN A 97 7.15 -9.31 5.35
C ASN A 97 5.97 -10.13 4.83
N LEU A 98 5.07 -9.51 4.08
CA LEU A 98 3.86 -10.16 3.60
C LEU A 98 3.93 -10.48 2.12
N MET A 99 4.19 -9.45 1.33
CA MET A 99 4.20 -9.51 -0.12
C MET A 99 5.08 -8.40 -0.67
N TYR A 100 5.38 -8.45 -1.95
CA TYR A 100 6.00 -7.34 -2.66
C TYR A 100 5.27 -7.06 -3.97
N ASN A 101 5.36 -5.85 -4.44
CA ASN A 101 5.21 -5.47 -5.84
C ASN A 101 6.48 -4.78 -6.30
N ASP A 102 6.48 -4.16 -7.46
CA ASP A 102 7.64 -3.43 -7.94
C ASP A 102 7.28 -2.04 -8.45
N PHE A 103 8.33 -1.25 -8.56
CA PHE A 103 8.32 -0.03 -9.35
C PHE A 103 8.83 -0.33 -10.75
N VAL A 104 8.45 0.52 -11.68
CA VAL A 104 8.95 0.50 -13.05
C VAL A 104 9.52 1.88 -13.38
N LEU A 105 10.66 1.90 -14.05
CA LEU A 105 11.13 3.13 -14.69
C LEU A 105 10.47 3.23 -16.04
N VAL A 106 9.68 4.28 -16.20
CA VAL A 106 8.99 4.61 -17.43
C VAL A 106 9.77 5.67 -18.18
N GLY A 107 9.85 5.55 -19.49
CA GLY A 107 10.57 6.51 -20.33
C GLY A 107 10.01 6.57 -21.74
N PRO A 108 10.60 7.41 -22.61
CA PRO A 108 10.15 7.60 -23.99
C PRO A 108 10.07 6.28 -24.75
N ILE A 109 9.03 6.14 -25.62
CA ILE A 109 8.80 4.93 -26.41
C ILE A 109 9.98 4.59 -27.32
N ASN A 110 10.74 5.60 -27.75
CA ASN A 110 11.92 5.44 -28.60
C ASN A 110 13.21 5.13 -27.81
N ASP A 111 13.18 5.10 -26.48
CA ASP A 111 14.30 4.56 -25.67
C ASP A 111 14.25 3.04 -25.71
N THR A 112 14.92 2.46 -26.68
CA THR A 112 15.00 1.01 -26.90
C THR A 112 16.24 0.37 -26.29
N LYS A 113 17.09 1.15 -25.58
CA LYS A 113 18.28 0.61 -24.91
C LYS A 113 17.86 -0.34 -23.80
N GLU A 114 18.39 -1.55 -23.83
CA GLU A 114 18.17 -2.55 -22.78
C GLU A 114 18.57 -2.01 -21.41
N CYS A 115 17.78 -2.34 -20.40
CA CYS A 115 18.08 -2.00 -19.03
C CYS A 115 18.89 -3.13 -18.39
N THR A 116 20.17 -2.94 -18.24
CA THR A 116 21.03 -3.87 -17.48
C THR A 116 20.93 -3.65 -15.98
N SER A 117 20.62 -2.43 -15.54
CA SER A 117 20.38 -2.04 -14.16
C SER A 117 19.65 -0.70 -14.11
N VAL A 118 18.66 -0.57 -13.22
CA VAL A 118 17.96 0.68 -12.98
C VAL A 118 18.91 1.78 -12.49
N LEU A 119 19.89 1.42 -11.67
CA LEU A 119 20.89 2.38 -11.17
C LEU A 119 21.74 2.95 -12.29
N SER A 120 22.18 2.11 -13.25
CA SER A 120 22.87 2.55 -14.45
C SER A 120 22.00 3.45 -15.32
N LYS A 121 20.69 3.15 -15.42
CA LYS A 121 19.76 3.98 -16.19
C LYS A 121 19.57 5.36 -15.53
N PHE A 122 19.42 5.40 -14.20
CA PHE A 122 19.37 6.66 -13.44
C PHE A 122 20.64 7.49 -13.62
N HIS A 123 21.81 6.84 -13.55
CA HIS A 123 23.10 7.52 -13.80
C HIS A 123 23.18 8.11 -15.21
N ASN A 124 22.70 7.39 -16.23
CA ASN A 124 22.67 7.90 -17.61
C ASN A 124 21.71 9.07 -17.77
N ILE A 125 20.51 9.01 -17.14
CA ILE A 125 19.54 10.12 -17.13
C ILE A 125 20.19 11.37 -16.53
N TYR A 126 20.88 11.24 -15.41
CA TYR A 126 21.58 12.34 -14.73
C TYR A 126 22.69 12.94 -15.61
N ASN A 127 23.58 12.12 -16.15
CA ASN A 127 24.73 12.59 -16.93
C ASN A 127 24.33 13.23 -18.24
N GLU A 128 23.33 12.68 -18.92
CA GLU A 128 22.83 13.20 -20.20
C GLU A 128 21.81 14.33 -19.99
N LYS A 129 21.49 14.69 -18.72
CA LYS A 129 20.49 15.70 -18.36
C LYS A 129 19.15 15.48 -19.03
N LYS A 130 18.76 14.19 -19.17
CA LYS A 130 17.46 13.83 -19.72
C LYS A 130 16.37 14.26 -18.75
N ILE A 131 15.30 14.83 -19.29
CA ILE A 131 14.19 15.30 -18.47
C ILE A 131 13.61 14.13 -17.67
N PHE A 132 13.49 14.33 -16.36
CA PHE A 132 12.88 13.40 -15.43
C PHE A 132 11.76 14.12 -14.65
N ILE A 133 10.59 13.51 -14.61
CA ILE A 133 9.45 14.02 -13.84
C ILE A 133 9.43 13.32 -12.48
N THR A 134 9.60 14.08 -11.41
CA THR A 134 9.40 13.60 -10.06
C THR A 134 8.03 13.97 -9.54
N ARG A 135 7.45 13.11 -8.72
CA ARG A 135 6.19 13.40 -8.03
C ARG A 135 6.32 14.58 -7.05
N GLY A 136 7.41 14.63 -6.28
CA GLY A 136 7.69 15.70 -5.33
C GLY A 136 6.68 15.84 -4.18
N ASP A 137 5.88 14.79 -3.87
CA ASP A 137 4.72 14.81 -2.97
C ASP A 137 4.91 13.99 -1.68
N ASP A 138 6.15 13.63 -1.36
CA ASP A 138 6.51 12.77 -0.20
C ASP A 138 5.82 11.38 -0.16
N SER A 139 5.28 10.93 -1.30
CA SER A 139 4.68 9.59 -1.44
C SER A 139 5.73 8.48 -1.39
N GLY A 140 5.25 7.22 -1.28
CA GLY A 140 6.12 6.04 -1.35
C GLY A 140 6.92 5.96 -2.66
N THR A 141 6.33 6.36 -3.81
CA THR A 141 7.03 6.41 -5.10
C THR A 141 8.10 7.49 -5.10
N HIS A 142 7.81 8.68 -4.55
CA HIS A 142 8.81 9.76 -4.44
C HIS A 142 9.97 9.35 -3.51
N LYS A 143 9.68 8.75 -2.36
CA LYS A 143 10.71 8.22 -1.44
C LYS A 143 11.59 7.17 -2.12
N LYS A 144 10.98 6.27 -2.89
CA LYS A 144 11.71 5.26 -3.65
C LYS A 144 12.60 5.85 -4.72
N GLU A 145 12.12 6.84 -5.43
CA GLU A 145 12.89 7.60 -6.41
C GLU A 145 14.13 8.23 -5.78
N LEU A 146 13.96 8.97 -4.66
CA LEU A 146 15.06 9.60 -3.93
C LEU A 146 16.06 8.56 -3.39
N GLU A 147 15.58 7.38 -2.97
CA GLU A 147 16.45 6.26 -2.58
C GLU A 147 17.33 5.79 -3.74
N LEU A 148 16.77 5.69 -4.96
CA LEU A 148 17.52 5.27 -6.14
C LEU A 148 18.58 6.32 -6.53
N TRP A 149 18.24 7.62 -6.52
CA TRP A 149 19.21 8.70 -6.73
C TRP A 149 20.33 8.66 -5.69
N LYS A 150 19.99 8.47 -4.43
CA LYS A 150 20.97 8.38 -3.33
C LYS A 150 21.90 7.17 -3.50
N LYS A 151 21.40 6.03 -3.96
CA LYS A 151 22.22 4.82 -4.19
C LYS A 151 23.32 5.01 -5.22
N ILE A 152 23.16 5.93 -6.16
CA ILE A 152 24.20 6.28 -7.14
C ILE A 152 25.02 7.52 -6.71
N GLY A 153 24.84 8.01 -5.47
CA GLY A 153 25.57 9.15 -4.94
C GLY A 153 25.13 10.51 -5.51
N LEU A 154 23.95 10.60 -6.12
CA LEU A 154 23.43 11.78 -6.77
C LEU A 154 22.10 12.19 -6.13
N LEU A 155 21.86 13.50 -6.03
CA LEU A 155 20.61 14.05 -5.52
C LEU A 155 20.20 15.22 -6.41
N PRO A 156 19.34 15.00 -7.41
CA PRO A 156 18.75 16.09 -8.17
C PRO A 156 17.97 17.04 -7.26
N ASN A 157 17.90 18.30 -7.64
CA ASN A 157 17.12 19.30 -6.91
C ASN A 157 16.25 20.15 -7.85
N ASP A 158 15.28 20.85 -7.27
CA ASP A 158 14.29 21.62 -8.05
C ASP A 158 14.90 22.76 -8.91
N SER A 159 16.18 23.12 -8.70
CA SER A 159 16.88 24.07 -9.57
C SER A 159 17.48 23.44 -10.83
N ASP A 160 17.49 22.12 -10.91
CA ASP A 160 17.95 21.39 -12.10
C ASP A 160 16.90 21.44 -13.21
N ASN A 161 17.17 22.09 -14.30
CA ASN A 161 16.22 22.26 -15.43
C ASN A 161 15.73 20.95 -16.06
N TRP A 162 16.41 19.84 -15.81
CA TRP A 162 16.06 18.52 -16.31
C TRP A 162 15.24 17.70 -15.28
N TYR A 163 15.16 18.12 -14.02
CA TYR A 163 14.45 17.45 -12.94
C TYR A 163 13.22 18.26 -12.55
N LEU A 164 12.05 17.83 -13.01
CA LEU A 164 10.82 18.60 -12.91
C LEU A 164 9.92 18.06 -11.82
N ASN A 165 9.80 18.80 -10.74
CA ASN A 165 8.87 18.52 -9.65
C ASN A 165 7.46 18.98 -10.02
N VAL A 166 6.49 18.05 -9.99
CA VAL A 166 5.11 18.35 -10.37
C VAL A 166 4.14 18.42 -9.18
N GLY A 167 4.55 17.95 -7.99
CA GLY A 167 3.71 17.98 -6.79
C GLY A 167 2.36 17.25 -6.95
N GLN A 168 2.30 16.20 -7.77
CA GLN A 168 1.04 15.57 -8.19
C GLN A 168 1.02 14.06 -7.91
N GLY A 169 -0.19 13.48 -7.84
CA GLY A 169 -0.37 12.03 -7.78
C GLY A 169 0.13 11.31 -9.05
N MET A 170 0.34 9.98 -8.94
CA MET A 170 1.01 9.19 -9.99
C MET A 170 0.32 9.27 -11.37
N GLY A 171 -1.01 9.29 -11.42
CA GLY A 171 -1.74 9.40 -12.68
C GLY A 171 -1.43 10.68 -13.44
N MET A 172 -1.38 11.82 -12.75
CA MET A 172 -1.03 13.13 -13.35
C MET A 172 0.46 13.17 -13.70
N THR A 173 1.34 12.62 -12.87
CA THR A 173 2.76 12.50 -13.14
C THR A 173 3.03 11.73 -14.44
N LEU A 174 2.36 10.58 -14.63
CA LEU A 174 2.43 9.79 -15.86
C LEU A 174 1.89 10.55 -17.07
N LEU A 175 0.80 11.30 -16.90
CA LEU A 175 0.24 12.12 -17.99
C LEU A 175 1.24 13.18 -18.46
N ILE A 176 1.85 13.92 -17.51
CA ILE A 176 2.86 14.94 -17.81
C ILE A 176 4.09 14.31 -18.48
N ALA A 177 4.56 13.17 -17.94
CA ALA A 177 5.68 12.44 -18.54
C ALA A 177 5.37 11.97 -19.98
N ASN A 178 4.14 11.52 -20.25
CA ASN A 178 3.68 11.12 -21.58
C ASN A 178 3.67 12.30 -22.56
N GLU A 179 3.09 13.43 -22.16
CA GLU A 179 3.07 14.63 -23.02
C GLU A 179 4.47 15.18 -23.31
N LYS A 180 5.37 15.10 -22.32
CA LYS A 180 6.76 15.54 -22.48
C LYS A 180 7.69 14.48 -23.07
N LYS A 181 7.23 13.25 -23.28
CA LYS A 181 8.01 12.11 -23.80
C LYS A 181 9.29 11.89 -22.98
N THR A 182 9.16 11.76 -21.67
CA THR A 182 10.29 11.80 -20.75
C THR A 182 10.22 10.71 -19.67
N TYR A 183 11.17 10.70 -18.73
CA TYR A 183 11.31 9.66 -17.72
C TYR A 183 10.53 9.99 -16.46
N THR A 184 10.04 8.95 -15.78
CA THR A 184 9.48 9.00 -14.43
C THR A 184 9.52 7.62 -13.79
N LEU A 185 9.57 7.56 -12.46
CA LEU A 185 9.34 6.32 -11.72
C LEU A 185 7.85 6.17 -11.44
N SER A 186 7.34 4.95 -11.59
CA SER A 186 5.95 4.62 -11.26
C SER A 186 5.89 3.31 -10.50
N ASP A 187 4.93 3.16 -9.59
CA ASP A 187 4.52 1.83 -9.17
C ASP A 187 3.84 1.10 -10.33
N ARG A 188 4.01 -0.23 -10.40
CA ARG A 188 3.48 -1.04 -11.50
C ARG A 188 1.96 -0.94 -11.62
N SER A 189 1.24 -0.87 -10.50
CA SER A 189 -0.23 -0.79 -10.50
C SER A 189 -0.74 0.48 -11.18
N SER A 190 -0.13 1.63 -10.86
CA SER A 190 -0.43 2.90 -11.51
C SER A 190 -0.09 2.86 -13.00
N TRP A 191 1.07 2.30 -13.37
CA TRP A 191 1.45 2.12 -14.77
C TRP A 191 0.45 1.24 -15.53
N ILE A 192 0.05 0.08 -14.98
CA ILE A 192 -0.94 -0.81 -15.61
C ILE A 192 -2.29 -0.11 -15.77
N SER A 193 -2.68 0.73 -14.83
CA SER A 193 -3.94 1.46 -14.84
C SER A 193 -3.94 2.66 -15.79
N PHE A 194 -2.77 3.19 -16.14
CA PHE A 194 -2.61 4.34 -17.01
C PHE A 194 -2.90 3.98 -18.46
N ASN A 195 -3.87 4.66 -19.09
CA ASN A 195 -4.36 4.33 -20.44
C ASN A 195 -3.65 5.06 -21.58
N LYS A 196 -3.15 6.28 -21.33
CA LYS A 196 -2.50 7.13 -22.33
C LYS A 196 -1.00 6.83 -22.41
N ARG A 197 -0.61 5.77 -23.10
CA ARG A 197 0.78 5.30 -23.17
C ARG A 197 1.44 5.53 -24.52
N ASP A 198 0.89 6.41 -25.32
CA ASP A 198 1.29 6.56 -26.74
C ASP A 198 2.77 6.93 -26.91
N ASN A 199 3.34 7.67 -25.96
CA ASN A 199 4.71 8.16 -26.00
C ASN A 199 5.65 7.49 -24.97
N LEU A 200 5.13 6.59 -24.13
CA LEU A 200 5.88 5.98 -23.03
C LEU A 200 5.90 4.46 -23.12
N ARG A 201 6.97 3.90 -22.56
CA ARG A 201 7.09 2.46 -22.28
C ARG A 201 7.82 2.23 -20.98
N VAL A 202 7.74 1.00 -20.44
CA VAL A 202 8.65 0.56 -19.39
C VAL A 202 10.04 0.42 -20.02
N VAL A 203 11.02 1.14 -19.47
CA VAL A 203 12.41 1.14 -19.93
C VAL A 203 13.34 0.42 -18.94
N CYS A 204 12.87 0.14 -17.72
CA CYS A 204 13.54 -0.74 -16.75
C CYS A 204 12.54 -1.33 -15.77
N GLU A 205 12.65 -2.63 -15.53
CA GLU A 205 11.84 -3.42 -14.61
C GLU A 205 12.62 -4.66 -14.14
N ASN A 206 12.03 -5.42 -13.20
CA ASN A 206 12.56 -6.69 -12.70
C ASN A 206 13.98 -6.60 -12.10
N ASP A 207 14.39 -5.42 -11.66
CA ASP A 207 15.68 -5.20 -10.99
C ASP A 207 15.46 -5.06 -9.48
N PRO A 208 16.24 -5.77 -8.60
CA PRO A 208 16.05 -5.76 -7.16
C PRO A 208 15.89 -4.38 -6.51
N PRO A 209 16.61 -3.31 -6.91
CA PRO A 209 16.40 -1.97 -6.37
C PRO A 209 14.98 -1.41 -6.60
N LEU A 210 14.22 -1.96 -7.55
CA LEU A 210 12.84 -1.57 -7.83
C LEU A 210 11.81 -2.33 -6.97
N PHE A 211 12.21 -3.36 -6.22
CA PHE A 211 11.27 -4.11 -5.40
C PHE A 211 10.72 -3.27 -4.27
N ASN A 212 9.44 -3.44 -4.02
CA ASN A 212 8.64 -2.71 -3.07
C ASN A 212 8.02 -3.68 -2.06
N GLN A 213 8.72 -3.88 -0.94
CA GLN A 213 8.30 -4.81 0.11
C GLN A 213 7.18 -4.19 0.95
N TYR A 214 6.12 -4.96 1.16
CA TYR A 214 5.02 -4.65 2.08
C TYR A 214 5.22 -5.37 3.40
N GLY A 215 5.17 -4.61 4.49
CA GLY A 215 5.14 -5.12 5.86
C GLY A 215 3.75 -5.02 6.45
N ILE A 216 3.34 -6.06 7.19
CA ILE A 216 2.18 -6.02 8.08
C ILE A 216 2.66 -5.99 9.51
N ILE A 217 2.15 -5.05 10.31
CA ILE A 217 2.56 -4.82 11.71
C ILE A 217 1.33 -4.87 12.60
N LEU A 218 1.41 -5.61 13.69
CA LEU A 218 0.49 -5.51 14.82
C LEU A 218 0.88 -4.30 15.66
N VAL A 219 -0.02 -3.36 15.81
CA VAL A 219 0.17 -2.17 16.64
C VAL A 219 0.15 -2.56 18.11
N SER A 220 1.02 -1.96 18.91
CA SER A 220 1.14 -2.26 20.33
C SER A 220 -0.11 -1.83 21.09
N SER A 221 -0.63 -2.73 21.92
CA SER A 221 -1.74 -2.47 22.84
C SER A 221 -1.42 -1.41 23.89
N GLU A 222 -0.13 -1.13 24.12
CA GLU A 222 0.31 -0.07 25.05
C GLU A 222 -0.04 1.34 24.54
N LEU A 223 -0.23 1.52 23.23
CA LEU A 223 -0.62 2.81 22.63
C LEU A 223 -2.09 3.14 22.92
N ASN A 224 -2.96 2.13 22.93
CA ASN A 224 -4.38 2.29 23.21
C ASN A 224 -4.97 0.95 23.66
N ASN A 225 -5.43 0.89 24.91
CA ASN A 225 -6.00 -0.32 25.49
C ASN A 225 -7.38 -0.71 24.93
N LYS A 226 -7.94 0.09 24.02
CA LYS A 226 -9.20 -0.20 23.32
C LYS A 226 -8.99 -0.92 21.99
N LEU A 227 -7.73 -1.12 21.56
CA LEU A 227 -7.43 -1.84 20.34
C LEU A 227 -7.89 -3.30 20.43
N ASN A 228 -8.55 -3.78 19.40
CA ASN A 228 -9.00 -5.17 19.29
C ASN A 228 -7.85 -6.08 18.84
N VAL A 229 -6.90 -6.30 19.74
CA VAL A 229 -5.64 -7.02 19.46
C VAL A 229 -5.91 -8.48 19.09
N GLU A 230 -6.92 -9.14 19.68
CA GLU A 230 -7.19 -10.57 19.42
C GLU A 230 -7.70 -10.79 18.00
N ASP A 231 -8.64 -9.97 17.53
CA ASP A 231 -9.11 -10.06 16.15
C ASP A 231 -8.02 -9.63 15.16
N ALA A 232 -7.18 -8.66 15.53
CA ALA A 232 -6.03 -8.26 14.72
C ALA A 232 -4.98 -9.39 14.58
N LYS A 233 -4.69 -10.12 15.65
CA LYS A 233 -3.85 -11.34 15.63
C LYS A 233 -4.48 -12.42 14.74
N THR A 234 -5.79 -12.61 14.84
CA THR A 234 -6.52 -13.56 13.98
C THR A 234 -6.36 -13.19 12.51
N TYR A 235 -6.46 -11.88 12.18
CA TYR A 235 -6.25 -11.40 10.83
C TYR A 235 -4.82 -11.65 10.34
N ILE A 236 -3.80 -11.30 11.12
CA ILE A 236 -2.39 -11.54 10.74
C ILE A 236 -2.14 -13.03 10.53
N ASN A 237 -2.57 -13.90 11.46
CA ASN A 237 -2.36 -15.34 11.37
C ASN A 237 -3.00 -15.92 10.11
N TRP A 238 -4.19 -15.43 9.73
CA TRP A 238 -4.81 -15.84 8.47
C TRP A 238 -4.07 -15.26 7.26
N LEU A 239 -3.64 -13.99 7.35
CA LEU A 239 -2.96 -13.30 6.24
C LEU A 239 -1.62 -13.94 5.87
N ILE A 240 -0.94 -14.57 6.85
CA ILE A 240 0.31 -15.33 6.62
C ILE A 240 0.05 -16.82 6.30
N SER A 241 -1.19 -17.25 6.08
CA SER A 241 -1.56 -18.61 5.72
C SER A 241 -1.45 -18.91 4.23
N ASP A 242 -1.44 -20.20 3.87
CA ASP A 242 -1.49 -20.65 2.47
C ASP A 242 -2.75 -20.21 1.72
N GLU A 243 -3.85 -19.98 2.43
CA GLU A 243 -5.09 -19.48 1.84
C GLU A 243 -4.92 -18.04 1.35
N ALA A 244 -4.46 -17.14 2.21
CA ALA A 244 -4.20 -15.76 1.84
C ALA A 244 -3.09 -15.64 0.80
N LYS A 245 -2.04 -16.48 0.88
CA LYS A 245 -1.01 -16.60 -0.16
C LYS A 245 -1.59 -16.88 -1.54
N LYS A 246 -2.55 -17.82 -1.64
CA LYS A 246 -3.23 -18.11 -2.92
C LYS A 246 -4.02 -16.91 -3.42
N ILE A 247 -4.73 -16.20 -2.52
CA ILE A 247 -5.50 -15.01 -2.88
C ILE A 247 -4.56 -13.91 -3.41
N ILE A 248 -3.49 -13.59 -2.69
CA ILE A 248 -2.52 -12.56 -3.08
C ILE A 248 -1.89 -12.89 -4.43
N ASN A 249 -1.41 -14.13 -4.61
CA ASN A 249 -0.72 -14.53 -5.84
C ASN A 249 -1.66 -14.67 -7.04
N SER A 250 -2.96 -14.88 -6.82
CA SER A 250 -3.94 -14.95 -7.90
C SER A 250 -4.52 -13.59 -8.29
N PHE A 251 -4.26 -12.55 -7.48
CA PHE A 251 -4.78 -11.22 -7.75
C PHE A 251 -4.14 -10.60 -9.00
N LYS A 252 -5.01 -10.26 -9.96
CA LYS A 252 -4.59 -9.69 -11.25
C LYS A 252 -5.35 -8.40 -11.53
N LYS A 253 -4.67 -7.45 -12.13
CA LYS A 253 -5.26 -6.24 -12.71
C LYS A 253 -4.95 -6.23 -14.20
N ARG A 254 -6.00 -6.19 -15.05
CA ARG A 254 -5.88 -6.28 -16.51
C ARG A 254 -5.10 -7.51 -17.00
N GLY A 255 -5.22 -8.63 -16.29
CA GLY A 255 -4.56 -9.88 -16.63
C GLY A 255 -3.14 -10.04 -16.07
N GLU A 256 -2.54 -8.98 -15.52
CA GLU A 256 -1.19 -8.99 -14.95
C GLU A 256 -1.23 -9.18 -13.43
N GLN A 257 -0.36 -10.04 -12.89
CA GLN A 257 -0.19 -10.21 -11.45
C GLN A 257 0.49 -8.97 -10.87
N LEU A 258 -0.07 -8.43 -9.77
CA LEU A 258 0.46 -7.21 -9.14
C LEU A 258 1.26 -7.45 -7.89
N PHE A 259 0.94 -8.51 -7.15
CA PHE A 259 1.54 -8.78 -5.85
C PHE A 259 2.06 -10.21 -5.81
N PHE A 260 3.19 -10.36 -5.15
CA PHE A 260 3.89 -11.63 -4.97
C PHE A 260 4.07 -11.86 -3.47
N TYR A 261 3.39 -12.86 -2.94
CA TYR A 261 3.51 -13.24 -1.54
C TYR A 261 4.92 -13.78 -1.25
N ASN A 262 5.55 -13.29 -0.18
CA ASN A 262 6.91 -13.69 0.20
C ASN A 262 7.13 -13.83 1.72
N HIS A 263 6.05 -14.05 2.48
CA HIS A 263 6.20 -14.49 3.86
C HIS A 263 6.70 -15.94 3.89
N HIS A 264 7.75 -16.20 4.68
CA HIS A 264 8.40 -17.51 4.87
C HIS A 264 8.41 -17.89 6.34
#